data_937ec4e8edf276036f6beab3ab43d24f
#
_entry.id   937ec4e8edf276036f6beab3ab43d24f
#
_cell.length_a   1.000
_cell.length_b   1.000
_cell.length_c   1.000
_cell.angle_alpha   90.00
_cell.angle_beta   90.00
_cell.angle_gamma   90.00
#
_symmetry.space_group_name_H-M   'P 1'
#
loop_
_entity.id
_entity.type
_entity.pdbx_description
1 polymer ?
#
loop_
_entity_poly.entity_id
_entity_poly.type
_entity_poly.pdbx_seq_one_letter_code
_entity_poly.pdbx_strand_id
1 'polypeptide(L)'
;MNPKQKERYDLRLAQYQAIQDVTPGMAAIIWTLACVEIEEEMLQEFVNEQGTVYQVVGKSGDIYSRARPEWQQLKEARMRKQALVARIENQMKGYDQKESEDVETYFG
;
A
#
# COMPACT_ATOMS: atom_id res chain seq x y z
N MET A 1 -14.62 -8.19 -9.78
CA MET A 1 -13.92 -6.96 -9.33
C MET A 1 -14.70 -6.33 -8.18
N ASN A 2 -14.02 -6.03 -7.08
CA ASN A 2 -14.64 -5.37 -5.93
C ASN A 2 -14.91 -3.89 -6.30
N PRO A 3 -16.16 -3.40 -6.16
CA PRO A 3 -16.47 -2.00 -6.48
C PRO A 3 -15.63 -0.98 -5.71
N LYS A 4 -15.28 -1.27 -4.46
CA LYS A 4 -14.44 -0.39 -3.64
C LYS A 4 -13.03 -0.28 -4.20
N GLN A 5 -12.48 -1.37 -4.71
CA GLN A 5 -11.14 -1.36 -5.34
C GLN A 5 -11.14 -0.48 -6.58
N LYS A 6 -12.17 -0.59 -7.40
CA LYS A 6 -12.29 0.25 -8.60
C LYS A 6 -12.45 1.73 -8.26
N GLU A 7 -13.28 2.06 -7.29
CA GLU A 7 -13.44 3.43 -6.82
C GLU A 7 -12.12 4.02 -6.31
N ARG A 8 -11.39 3.25 -5.52
CA ARG A 8 -10.09 3.68 -5.01
C ARG A 8 -9.08 3.84 -6.14
N TYR A 9 -9.07 2.92 -7.10
CA TYR A 9 -8.22 3.02 -8.27
C TYR A 9 -8.51 4.30 -9.06
N ASP A 10 -9.79 4.56 -9.37
CA ASP A 10 -10.18 5.74 -10.11
C ASP A 10 -9.78 7.03 -9.38
N LEU A 11 -9.95 7.06 -8.07
CA LEU A 11 -9.55 8.19 -7.23
C LEU A 11 -8.03 8.43 -7.28
N ARG A 12 -7.25 7.37 -7.06
CA ARG A 12 -5.78 7.45 -7.07
C ARG A 12 -5.25 7.80 -8.44
N LEU A 13 -5.80 7.19 -9.47
CA LEU A 13 -5.42 7.48 -10.86
C LEU A 13 -5.65 8.97 -11.17
N ALA A 14 -6.79 9.51 -10.81
CA ALA A 14 -7.10 10.92 -11.02
C ALA A 14 -6.13 11.83 -10.28
N GLN A 15 -5.75 11.48 -9.03
CA GLN A 15 -4.80 12.24 -8.23
C GLN A 15 -3.41 12.30 -8.90
N TYR A 16 -2.93 11.17 -9.41
CA TYR A 16 -1.63 11.12 -10.08
C TYR A 16 -1.67 11.79 -11.46
N GLN A 17 -2.77 11.61 -12.20
CA GLN A 17 -2.97 12.28 -13.51
C GLN A 17 -3.01 13.81 -13.39
N ALA A 18 -3.43 14.33 -12.25
CA ALA A 18 -3.40 15.77 -11.99
C ALA A 18 -1.99 16.32 -11.88
N ILE A 19 -1.01 15.47 -11.59
CA ILE A 19 0.40 15.86 -11.41
C ILE A 19 1.18 15.66 -12.71
N GLN A 20 0.99 14.53 -13.38
CA GLN A 20 1.71 14.19 -14.62
C GLN A 20 0.96 13.13 -15.40
N ASP A 21 1.40 12.87 -16.64
CA ASP A 21 0.89 11.76 -17.42
C ASP A 21 1.23 10.42 -16.78
N VAL A 22 0.25 9.55 -16.67
CA VAL A 22 0.40 8.22 -16.08
C VAL A 22 0.59 7.20 -17.20
N THR A 23 1.72 6.50 -17.17
CA THR A 23 2.02 5.43 -18.11
C THR A 23 1.20 4.18 -17.75
N PRO A 24 1.01 3.23 -18.70
CA PRO A 24 0.35 1.96 -18.38
C PRO A 24 1.03 1.19 -17.24
N GLY A 25 2.35 1.25 -17.16
CA GLY A 25 3.09 0.63 -16.05
C GLY A 25 2.77 1.25 -14.70
N MET A 26 2.71 2.58 -14.64
CA MET A 26 2.29 3.29 -13.42
C MET A 26 0.84 2.99 -13.07
N ALA A 27 -0.05 2.94 -14.07
CA ALA A 27 -1.45 2.61 -13.83
C ALA A 27 -1.61 1.22 -13.18
N ALA A 28 -0.80 0.25 -13.59
CA ALA A 28 -0.79 -1.09 -12.98
C ALA A 28 -0.35 -1.03 -11.51
N ILE A 29 0.65 -0.23 -11.18
CA ILE A 29 1.09 -0.04 -9.80
C ILE A 29 0.00 0.65 -8.97
N ILE A 30 -0.64 1.65 -9.53
CA ILE A 30 -1.75 2.37 -8.87
C ILE A 30 -2.92 1.41 -8.60
N TRP A 31 -3.22 0.50 -9.54
CA TRP A 31 -4.22 -0.54 -9.32
C TRP A 31 -3.87 -1.43 -8.13
N THR A 32 -2.63 -1.91 -8.07
CA THR A 32 -2.14 -2.73 -6.96
C THR A 32 -2.21 -1.95 -5.64
N LEU A 33 -1.84 -0.67 -5.65
CA LEU A 33 -1.95 0.19 -4.48
C LEU A 33 -3.40 0.30 -4.00
N ALA A 34 -4.34 0.52 -4.91
CA ALA A 34 -5.76 0.58 -4.56
C ALA A 34 -6.25 -0.70 -3.89
N CYS A 35 -5.86 -1.86 -4.41
CA CYS A 35 -6.21 -3.15 -3.84
C CYS A 35 -5.63 -3.33 -2.42
N VAL A 36 -4.36 -2.94 -2.23
CA VAL A 36 -3.70 -3.02 -0.91
C VAL A 36 -4.35 -2.07 0.09
N GLU A 37 -4.73 -0.88 -0.34
CA GLU A 37 -5.41 0.09 0.53
C GLU A 37 -6.76 -0.45 1.02
N ILE A 38 -7.53 -1.09 0.15
CA ILE A 38 -8.80 -1.69 0.54
C ILE A 38 -8.58 -2.88 1.49
N GLU A 39 -7.58 -3.72 1.22
CA GLU A 39 -7.20 -4.81 2.12
C GLU A 39 -6.80 -4.27 3.50
N GLU A 40 -5.99 -3.22 3.55
CA GLU A 40 -5.60 -2.56 4.79
C GLU A 40 -6.80 -2.06 5.58
N GLU A 41 -7.76 -1.41 4.92
CA GLU A 41 -8.97 -0.91 5.57
C GLU A 41 -9.81 -2.05 6.17
N MET A 42 -9.98 -3.15 5.45
CA MET A 42 -10.72 -4.32 5.92
C MET A 42 -10.03 -4.97 7.12
N LEU A 43 -8.71 -5.12 7.07
CA LEU A 43 -7.94 -5.67 8.17
C LEU A 43 -7.95 -4.74 9.39
N GLN A 44 -7.90 -3.43 9.17
CA GLN A 44 -7.98 -2.45 10.25
C GLN A 44 -9.35 -2.52 10.96
N GLU A 45 -10.44 -2.63 10.22
CA GLU A 45 -11.77 -2.82 10.80
C GLU A 45 -11.82 -4.10 11.64
N PHE A 46 -11.30 -5.20 11.12
CA PHE A 46 -11.27 -6.47 11.84
C PHE A 46 -10.48 -6.33 13.14
N VAL A 47 -9.29 -5.74 13.10
CA VAL A 47 -8.44 -5.54 14.28
C VAL A 47 -9.11 -4.59 15.28
N ASN A 48 -9.80 -3.55 14.81
CA ASN A 48 -10.53 -2.63 15.69
C ASN A 48 -11.66 -3.35 16.45
N GLU A 49 -12.33 -4.30 15.82
CA GLU A 49 -13.41 -5.06 16.43
C GLU A 49 -12.89 -6.20 17.31
N GLN A 50 -11.90 -6.94 16.85
CA GLN A 50 -11.43 -8.19 17.47
C GLN A 50 -10.16 -8.03 18.31
N GLY A 51 -9.44 -6.93 18.13
CA GLY A 51 -8.15 -6.70 18.80
C GLY A 51 -6.97 -7.33 18.06
N THR A 52 -5.77 -7.11 18.58
CA THR A 52 -4.51 -7.57 17.97
C THR A 52 -4.07 -8.95 18.47
N VAL A 53 -4.65 -9.39 19.58
CA VAL A 53 -4.31 -10.67 20.23
C VAL A 53 -5.58 -11.45 20.55
N TYR A 54 -5.43 -12.75 20.71
CA TYR A 54 -6.49 -13.61 21.22
C TYR A 54 -5.89 -14.54 22.29
N GLN A 55 -6.75 -15.03 23.17
CA GLN A 55 -6.32 -15.91 24.25
C GLN A 55 -6.47 -17.37 23.87
N VAL A 56 -5.49 -18.19 24.25
CA VAL A 56 -5.46 -19.62 23.99
C VAL A 56 -5.24 -20.30 25.34
N VAL A 57 -6.00 -21.38 25.55
CA VAL A 57 -5.82 -22.25 26.72
C VAL A 57 -4.89 -23.39 26.33
N GLY A 58 -3.74 -23.45 26.99
CA GLY A 58 -2.76 -24.51 26.81
C GLY A 58 -3.22 -25.84 27.40
N LYS A 59 -2.47 -26.91 27.08
CA LYS A 59 -2.77 -28.28 27.56
C LYS A 59 -2.74 -28.40 29.08
N SER A 60 -1.95 -27.55 29.74
CA SER A 60 -1.84 -27.54 31.21
C SER A 60 -2.85 -26.59 31.88
N GLY A 61 -3.78 -26.02 31.12
CA GLY A 61 -4.76 -25.06 31.61
C GLY A 61 -4.26 -23.63 31.69
N ASP A 62 -3.03 -23.36 31.29
CA ASP A 62 -2.46 -22.01 31.26
C ASP A 62 -3.13 -21.18 30.14
N ILE A 63 -3.42 -19.91 30.46
CA ILE A 63 -3.95 -18.97 29.50
C ILE A 63 -2.81 -18.09 28.99
N TYR A 64 -2.64 -18.05 27.68
CA TYR A 64 -1.63 -17.19 27.05
C TYR A 64 -2.20 -16.47 25.84
N SER A 65 -1.58 -15.34 25.50
CA SER A 65 -2.00 -14.50 24.38
C SER A 65 -1.19 -14.83 23.14
N ARG A 66 -1.86 -14.89 21.99
CA ARG A 66 -1.23 -15.00 20.67
C ARG A 66 -1.63 -13.83 19.81
N ALA A 67 -0.70 -13.39 18.96
CA ALA A 67 -1.00 -12.39 17.96
C ALA A 67 -1.99 -12.95 16.92
N ARG A 68 -2.97 -12.14 16.56
CA ARG A 68 -3.90 -12.52 15.49
C ARG A 68 -3.17 -12.51 14.15
N PRO A 69 -3.42 -13.50 13.27
CA PRO A 69 -2.89 -13.47 11.91
C PRO A 69 -3.26 -12.18 11.17
N GLU A 70 -4.45 -11.66 11.37
CA GLU A 70 -4.94 -10.43 10.75
C GLU A 70 -4.12 -9.22 11.16
N TRP A 71 -3.60 -9.19 12.39
CA TRP A 71 -2.69 -8.14 12.85
C TRP A 71 -1.38 -8.17 12.07
N GLN A 72 -0.82 -9.36 11.85
CA GLN A 72 0.39 -9.52 11.05
C GLN A 72 0.14 -9.14 9.58
N GLN A 73 -0.99 -9.59 9.03
CA GLN A 73 -1.41 -9.24 7.66
C GLN A 73 -1.58 -7.73 7.49
N LEU A 74 -2.14 -7.05 8.50
CA LEU A 74 -2.29 -5.59 8.48
C LEU A 74 -0.94 -4.88 8.43
N LYS A 75 0.03 -5.33 9.22
CA LYS A 75 1.38 -4.78 9.19
C LYS A 75 2.04 -4.99 7.83
N GLU A 76 1.88 -6.17 7.25
CA GLU A 76 2.40 -6.50 5.93
C GLU A 76 1.73 -5.66 4.83
N ALA A 77 0.42 -5.46 4.91
CA ALA A 77 -0.32 -4.61 3.97
C ALA A 77 0.19 -3.17 4.03
N ARG A 78 0.44 -2.64 5.22
CA ARG A 78 1.01 -1.30 5.41
C ARG A 78 2.40 -1.17 4.81
N MET A 79 3.23 -2.19 4.97
CA MET A 79 4.57 -2.21 4.38
C MET A 79 4.49 -2.25 2.85
N ARG A 80 3.61 -3.08 2.29
CA ARG A 80 3.39 -3.13 0.84
C ARG A 80 2.88 -1.80 0.29
N LYS A 81 1.96 -1.17 1.00
CA LYS A 81 1.43 0.15 0.63
C LYS A 81 2.56 1.18 0.56
N GLN A 82 3.40 1.24 1.59
CA GLN A 82 4.53 2.17 1.62
C GLN A 82 5.50 1.91 0.47
N ALA A 83 5.80 0.64 0.19
CA ALA A 83 6.69 0.26 -0.91
C ALA A 83 6.10 0.66 -2.26
N LEU A 84 4.79 0.48 -2.46
CA LEU A 84 4.11 0.86 -3.70
C LEU A 84 4.08 2.37 -3.89
N VAL A 85 3.77 3.12 -2.84
CA VAL A 85 3.79 4.59 -2.88
C VAL A 85 5.19 5.09 -3.22
N ALA A 86 6.22 4.55 -2.55
CA ALA A 86 7.61 4.89 -2.83
C ALA A 86 8.00 4.58 -4.28
N ARG A 87 7.53 3.44 -4.80
CA ARG A 87 7.79 3.05 -6.19
C ARG A 87 7.16 4.01 -7.19
N ILE A 88 5.93 4.44 -6.94
CA ILE A 88 5.25 5.43 -7.78
C ILE A 88 6.01 6.76 -7.72
N GLU A 89 6.34 7.23 -6.53
CA GLU A 89 7.09 8.47 -6.33
C GLU A 89 8.46 8.43 -7.00
N ASN A 90 9.16 7.31 -6.93
CA ASN A 90 10.45 7.14 -7.59
C ASN A 90 10.33 7.20 -9.11
N GLN A 91 9.27 6.63 -9.68
CA GLN A 91 9.03 6.75 -11.12
C GLN A 91 8.73 8.19 -11.54
N MET A 92 7.98 8.93 -10.72
CA MET A 92 7.71 10.33 -10.94
C MET A 92 8.99 11.19 -10.83
N LYS A 93 9.77 10.95 -9.78
CA LYS A 93 11.07 11.62 -9.59
C LYS A 93 12.08 11.24 -10.67
N GLY A 94 12.07 9.98 -11.09
CA GLY A 94 12.93 9.50 -12.16
C GLY A 94 12.67 10.22 -13.47
N TYR A 95 11.42 10.56 -13.75
CA TYR A 95 11.05 11.37 -14.90
C TYR A 95 11.61 12.80 -14.76
N ASP A 96 11.44 13.42 -13.61
CA ASP A 96 11.98 14.75 -13.31
C ASP A 96 13.52 14.75 -13.24
N GLN A 97 14.09 13.68 -12.66
CA GLN A 97 15.54 13.51 -12.56
C GLN A 97 16.21 13.31 -13.93
N LYS A 98 15.53 12.67 -14.88
CA LYS A 98 16.07 12.54 -16.23
C LYS A 98 16.27 13.88 -16.90
N GLU A 99 15.35 14.80 -16.71
CA GLU A 99 15.50 16.16 -17.19
C GLU A 99 16.63 16.89 -16.46
N SER A 100 16.72 16.72 -15.13
CA SER A 100 17.77 17.30 -14.30
C SER A 100 19.14 16.69 -14.59
N GLU A 101 19.23 15.38 -14.78
CA GLU A 101 20.47 14.68 -15.11
C GLU A 101 21.01 15.11 -16.47
N ASP A 102 20.16 15.31 -17.46
CA ASP A 102 20.56 15.80 -18.77
C ASP A 102 21.18 17.19 -18.64
N VAL A 103 20.62 18.04 -17.79
CA VAL A 103 21.17 19.36 -17.49
C VAL A 103 22.47 19.27 -16.72
N GLU A 104 22.55 18.42 -15.71
CA GLU A 104 23.76 18.22 -14.91
C GLU A 104 24.91 17.61 -15.72
N THR A 105 24.60 16.71 -16.64
CA THR A 105 25.59 16.11 -17.54
C THR A 105 26.25 17.16 -18.40
N TYR A 106 25.52 18.18 -18.81
CA TYR A 106 26.06 19.29 -19.59
C TYR A 106 26.92 20.24 -18.76
N PHE A 107 26.65 20.36 -17.47
CA PHE A 107 27.34 21.33 -16.59
C PHE A 107 28.33 20.68 -15.62
N GLY A 108 28.24 19.37 -15.52
CA GLY A 108 29.14 18.61 -14.67
C GLY A 108 30.31 18.05 -15.45
#